data_e9eae02ef18a09ea34eaee3eed53f901
#
_entry.id   e9eae02ef18a09ea34eaee3eed53f901
#
_cell.length_a   1.000
_cell.length_b   1.000
_cell.length_c   1.000
_cell.angle_alpha   90.00
_cell.angle_beta   90.00
_cell.angle_gamma   90.00
#
_symmetry.space_group_name_H-M   'P 1'
#
loop_
_entity.id
_entity.type
_entity.pdbx_description
1 polymer ?
#
loop_
_entity_poly.entity_id
_entity_poly.type
_entity_poly.pdbx_seq_one_letter_code
_entity_poly.pdbx_strand_id
1 'polypeptide(L)'
;MTYISPKTFTLEDFLSQYRDNPRYELADGELIDMEPTGPHETVSGKLATQIGIYLVAEQLPWFIPRTCLIYPFADAATVRRPDVVVLDETVLNREPLWEREPVITLGRSIKLVVEVVSSNWETDYARKVEEYALLGIPKYWIVDYRGLGGVAFIGKPKQPTFTACQLVEDTYTQQKYRLNQSINSPLLPSLQLRLDDILPR
;
A
#
# COMPACT_ATOMS: atom_id res chain seq x y z
N MET A 1 41.91 2.46 4.92
CA MET A 1 40.69 1.78 4.46
C MET A 1 39.79 2.83 3.87
N THR A 2 39.59 2.81 2.55
CA THR A 2 38.69 3.76 1.87
C THR A 2 37.26 3.23 2.06
N TYR A 3 36.45 3.96 2.81
CA TYR A 3 35.04 3.64 2.97
C TYR A 3 34.34 3.99 1.65
N ILE A 4 33.97 3.00 0.87
CA ILE A 4 33.11 3.20 -0.30
C ILE A 4 31.69 3.30 0.26
N SER A 5 31.12 4.50 0.28
CA SER A 5 29.70 4.69 0.59
C SER A 5 28.88 3.87 -0.40
N PRO A 6 27.88 3.09 0.04
CA PRO A 6 27.00 2.40 -0.89
C PRO A 6 26.37 3.44 -1.85
N LYS A 7 26.25 3.07 -3.12
CA LYS A 7 25.62 3.95 -4.12
C LYS A 7 24.17 4.16 -3.72
N THR A 8 23.80 5.37 -3.35
CA THR A 8 22.42 5.74 -3.11
C THR A 8 21.74 6.08 -4.44
N PHE A 9 20.57 5.50 -4.69
CA PHE A 9 19.76 5.78 -5.87
C PHE A 9 18.94 7.05 -5.66
N THR A 10 18.82 7.85 -6.71
CA THR A 10 17.82 8.92 -6.79
C THR A 10 16.50 8.37 -7.33
N LEU A 11 15.42 9.17 -7.31
CA LEU A 11 14.18 8.83 -8.02
C LEU A 11 14.43 8.57 -9.51
N GLU A 12 15.22 9.42 -10.16
CA GLU A 12 15.53 9.29 -11.59
C GLU A 12 16.30 8.00 -11.90
N ASP A 13 17.29 7.65 -11.09
CA ASP A 13 18.01 6.38 -11.20
C ASP A 13 17.05 5.20 -11.06
N PHE A 14 16.15 5.24 -10.08
CA PHE A 14 15.17 4.19 -9.85
C PHE A 14 14.20 4.06 -11.02
N LEU A 15 13.62 5.14 -11.49
CA LEU A 15 12.68 5.12 -12.63
C LEU A 15 13.36 4.63 -13.91
N SER A 16 14.60 5.03 -14.17
CA SER A 16 15.33 4.61 -15.39
C SER A 16 15.69 3.13 -15.39
N GLN A 17 15.95 2.51 -14.23
CA GLN A 17 16.48 1.15 -14.13
C GLN A 17 15.49 0.12 -13.60
N TYR A 18 14.56 0.52 -12.74
CA TYR A 18 13.70 -0.37 -11.97
C TYR A 18 12.20 -0.09 -12.07
N ARG A 19 11.78 0.94 -12.82
CA ARG A 19 10.36 1.29 -12.97
C ARG A 19 9.48 0.10 -13.34
N ASP A 20 9.91 -0.68 -14.31
CA ASP A 20 9.15 -1.81 -14.86
C ASP A 20 9.42 -3.13 -14.11
N ASN A 21 10.26 -3.10 -13.07
CA ASN A 21 10.54 -4.28 -12.26
C ASN A 21 9.73 -4.24 -10.96
N PRO A 22 8.66 -5.06 -10.84
CA PRO A 22 7.77 -5.05 -9.67
C PRO A 22 8.44 -5.56 -8.39
N ARG A 23 9.63 -6.11 -8.50
CA ARG A 23 10.36 -6.71 -7.38
C ARG A 23 10.95 -5.67 -6.43
N TYR A 24 11.15 -4.41 -6.88
CA TYR A 24 11.90 -3.44 -6.10
C TYR A 24 11.08 -2.22 -5.70
N GLU A 25 11.35 -1.77 -4.47
CA GLU A 25 11.04 -0.44 -3.95
C GLU A 25 12.34 0.33 -3.70
N LEU A 26 12.23 1.63 -3.45
CA LEU A 26 13.35 2.46 -3.01
C LEU A 26 13.03 3.00 -1.61
N ALA A 27 13.98 2.89 -0.69
CA ALA A 27 13.86 3.46 0.65
C ALA A 27 15.17 4.15 1.03
N ASP A 28 15.14 5.46 1.24
CA ASP A 28 16.32 6.30 1.58
C ASP A 28 17.50 6.12 0.60
N GLY A 29 17.18 5.90 -0.67
CA GLY A 29 18.19 5.65 -1.71
C GLY A 29 18.70 4.21 -1.78
N GLU A 30 18.18 3.31 -0.96
CA GLU A 30 18.50 1.88 -1.00
C GLU A 30 17.42 1.07 -1.71
N LEU A 31 17.83 0.14 -2.57
CA LEU A 31 16.91 -0.79 -3.21
C LEU A 31 16.46 -1.86 -2.22
N ILE A 32 15.15 -1.97 -2.06
CA ILE A 32 14.51 -2.99 -1.23
C ILE A 32 13.93 -4.06 -2.14
N ASP A 33 14.37 -5.29 -1.97
CA ASP A 33 13.83 -6.46 -2.68
C ASP A 33 12.56 -6.94 -1.96
N MET A 34 11.43 -6.87 -2.64
CA MET A 34 10.12 -7.19 -2.08
C MET A 34 9.80 -8.69 -2.12
N GLU A 35 10.42 -9.45 -3.03
CA GLU A 35 10.26 -10.91 -3.21
C GLU A 35 8.82 -11.43 -2.95
N PRO A 36 7.81 -10.97 -3.69
CA PRO A 36 6.43 -11.41 -3.45
C PRO A 36 6.29 -12.92 -3.67
N THR A 37 5.60 -13.60 -2.77
CA THR A 37 5.33 -15.04 -2.88
C THR A 37 3.96 -15.29 -3.54
N GLY A 38 3.72 -16.49 -4.09
CA GLY A 38 2.42 -16.86 -4.65
C GLY A 38 1.23 -16.65 -3.69
N PRO A 39 1.31 -17.04 -2.40
CA PRO A 39 0.27 -16.72 -1.41
C PRO A 39 0.03 -15.21 -1.21
N HIS A 40 1.10 -14.40 -1.22
CA HIS A 40 1.01 -12.95 -1.15
C HIS A 40 0.25 -12.37 -2.36
N GLU A 41 0.63 -12.77 -3.57
CA GLU A 41 -0.05 -12.40 -4.81
C GLU A 41 -1.52 -12.86 -4.85
N THR A 42 -1.83 -14.00 -4.20
CA THR A 42 -3.21 -14.49 -4.10
C THR A 42 -4.07 -13.53 -3.26
N VAL A 43 -3.54 -13.04 -2.14
CA VAL A 43 -4.25 -12.12 -1.25
C VAL A 43 -4.46 -10.77 -1.93
N SER A 44 -3.39 -10.18 -2.47
CA SER A 44 -3.45 -8.88 -3.16
C SER A 44 -4.37 -8.92 -4.39
N GLY A 45 -4.30 -9.98 -5.19
CA GLY A 45 -5.16 -10.17 -6.37
C GLY A 45 -6.64 -10.34 -6.02
N LYS A 46 -6.97 -11.10 -4.96
CA LYS A 46 -8.36 -11.22 -4.48
C LYS A 46 -8.90 -9.89 -3.95
N LEU A 47 -8.10 -9.14 -3.20
CA LEU A 47 -8.46 -7.80 -2.73
C LEU A 47 -8.71 -6.85 -3.89
N ALA A 48 -7.78 -6.76 -4.83
CA ALA A 48 -7.93 -5.92 -6.01
C ALA A 48 -9.21 -6.27 -6.79
N THR A 49 -9.52 -7.57 -6.93
CA THR A 49 -10.73 -8.03 -7.61
C THR A 49 -11.99 -7.59 -6.87
N GLN A 50 -12.10 -7.81 -5.56
CA GLN A 50 -13.29 -7.44 -4.79
C GLN A 50 -13.51 -5.93 -4.75
N ILE A 51 -12.43 -5.16 -4.55
CA ILE A 51 -12.50 -3.70 -4.60
C ILE A 51 -12.89 -3.25 -6.00
N GLY A 52 -12.28 -3.78 -7.06
CA GLY A 52 -12.58 -3.42 -8.45
C GLY A 52 -14.03 -3.68 -8.83
N ILE A 53 -14.61 -4.84 -8.46
CA ILE A 53 -16.03 -5.14 -8.67
C ILE A 53 -16.90 -4.10 -7.96
N TYR A 54 -16.58 -3.74 -6.73
CA TYR A 54 -17.30 -2.72 -5.97
C TYR A 54 -17.26 -1.36 -6.67
N LEU A 55 -16.07 -0.91 -7.10
CA LEU A 55 -15.91 0.39 -7.77
C LEU A 55 -16.79 0.48 -9.03
N VAL A 56 -16.83 -0.57 -9.83
CA VAL A 56 -17.66 -0.65 -11.04
C VAL A 56 -19.15 -0.68 -10.70
N ALA A 57 -19.55 -1.47 -9.72
CA ALA A 57 -20.95 -1.58 -9.30
C ALA A 57 -21.52 -0.26 -8.76
N GLU A 58 -20.74 0.47 -8.00
CA GLU A 58 -21.12 1.78 -7.44
C GLU A 58 -20.86 2.96 -8.40
N GLN A 59 -20.37 2.68 -9.62
CA GLN A 59 -20.07 3.69 -10.65
C GLN A 59 -19.15 4.81 -10.14
N LEU A 60 -18.19 4.47 -9.30
CA LEU A 60 -17.24 5.42 -8.75
C LEU A 60 -16.20 5.82 -9.82
N PRO A 61 -15.79 7.09 -9.89
CA PRO A 61 -14.74 7.54 -10.81
C PRO A 61 -13.35 7.16 -10.27
N TRP A 62 -13.22 5.95 -9.75
CA TRP A 62 -12.00 5.42 -9.16
C TRP A 62 -11.61 4.12 -9.85
N PHE A 63 -10.32 3.84 -9.86
CA PHE A 63 -9.80 2.63 -10.48
C PHE A 63 -8.55 2.12 -9.78
N ILE A 64 -8.19 0.88 -10.08
CA ILE A 64 -6.96 0.23 -9.63
C ILE A 64 -6.05 0.13 -10.85
N PRO A 65 -4.91 0.86 -10.90
CA PRO A 65 -3.94 0.74 -11.97
C PRO A 65 -3.23 -0.61 -11.90
N ARG A 66 -2.79 -1.12 -13.04
CA ARG A 66 -2.01 -2.37 -13.09
C ARG A 66 -0.68 -2.25 -12.34
N THR A 67 -0.09 -1.08 -12.37
CA THR A 67 1.15 -0.75 -11.64
C THR A 67 1.09 0.72 -11.26
N CYS A 68 1.62 1.03 -10.09
CA CYS A 68 1.71 2.40 -9.61
C CYS A 68 2.86 2.51 -8.61
N LEU A 69 3.53 3.63 -8.65
CA LEU A 69 4.54 4.02 -7.67
C LEU A 69 4.00 5.21 -6.88
N ILE A 70 4.27 5.21 -5.59
CA ILE A 70 4.01 6.37 -4.72
C ILE A 70 5.35 6.98 -4.34
N TYR A 71 5.51 8.27 -4.62
CA TYR A 71 6.68 9.06 -4.24
C TYR A 71 6.26 10.03 -3.14
N PRO A 72 6.40 9.63 -1.85
CA PRO A 72 5.78 10.35 -0.75
C PRO A 72 6.42 11.71 -0.46
N PHE A 73 7.73 11.86 -0.73
CA PHE A 73 8.47 13.08 -0.38
C PHE A 73 9.47 13.45 -1.48
N ALA A 74 9.42 14.70 -1.95
CA ALA A 74 10.33 15.20 -2.98
C ALA A 74 11.82 15.17 -2.57
N ASP A 75 12.09 15.26 -1.27
CA ASP A 75 13.45 15.34 -0.72
C ASP A 75 14.04 13.98 -0.30
N ALA A 76 13.19 12.93 -0.24
CA ALA A 76 13.61 11.61 0.13
C ALA A 76 13.70 10.71 -1.11
N ALA A 77 14.83 10.02 -1.28
CA ALA A 77 14.95 8.98 -2.30
C ALA A 77 14.16 7.72 -1.87
N THR A 78 12.83 7.87 -1.76
CA THR A 78 11.91 6.81 -1.32
C THR A 78 10.78 6.69 -2.33
N VAL A 79 10.57 5.48 -2.85
CA VAL A 79 9.51 5.15 -3.81
C VAL A 79 8.85 3.87 -3.33
N ARG A 80 7.54 3.90 -3.08
CA ARG A 80 6.76 2.76 -2.65
C ARG A 80 6.00 2.13 -3.82
N ARG A 81 5.85 0.82 -3.77
CA ARG A 81 5.06 0.04 -4.72
C ARG A 81 4.00 -0.73 -3.95
N PRO A 82 2.83 -0.12 -3.72
CA PRO A 82 1.78 -0.78 -2.95
C PRO A 82 1.22 -2.01 -3.68
N ASP A 83 0.78 -3.01 -2.91
CA ASP A 83 0.15 -4.20 -3.46
C ASP A 83 -1.18 -3.89 -4.16
N VAL A 84 -1.97 -2.98 -3.58
CA VAL A 84 -3.16 -2.42 -4.23
C VAL A 84 -3.26 -0.94 -3.94
N VAL A 85 -3.54 -0.15 -4.97
CA VAL A 85 -3.85 1.28 -4.82
C VAL A 85 -5.13 1.62 -5.58
N VAL A 86 -5.99 2.41 -4.96
CA VAL A 86 -7.20 2.96 -5.60
C VAL A 86 -6.97 4.44 -5.86
N LEU A 87 -7.05 4.82 -7.13
CA LEU A 87 -6.85 6.20 -7.59
C LEU A 87 -8.17 6.85 -7.96
N ASP A 88 -8.25 8.17 -7.77
CA ASP A 88 -9.36 9.01 -8.23
C ASP A 88 -9.04 9.62 -9.60
N GLU A 89 -9.71 9.14 -10.64
CA GLU A 89 -9.49 9.59 -12.01
C GLU A 89 -9.77 11.09 -12.20
N THR A 90 -10.66 11.66 -11.40
CA THR A 90 -11.09 13.07 -11.55
C THR A 90 -10.01 14.09 -11.20
N VAL A 91 -8.96 13.67 -10.51
CA VAL A 91 -7.87 14.55 -10.04
C VAL A 91 -6.49 14.19 -10.62
N LEU A 92 -6.37 13.10 -11.37
CA LEU A 92 -5.09 12.64 -11.92
C LEU A 92 -4.43 13.62 -12.88
N ASN A 93 -5.20 14.47 -13.53
CA ASN A 93 -4.67 15.54 -14.38
C ASN A 93 -3.83 16.58 -13.60
N ARG A 94 -3.83 16.53 -12.29
CA ARG A 94 -3.00 17.38 -11.41
C ARG A 94 -1.72 16.70 -10.94
N GLU A 95 -1.53 15.42 -11.27
CA GLU A 95 -0.31 14.68 -10.93
C GLU A 95 0.82 15.05 -11.88
N PRO A 96 1.95 15.56 -11.38
CA PRO A 96 3.01 16.09 -12.22
C PRO A 96 3.66 15.05 -13.13
N LEU A 97 3.68 13.77 -12.72
CA LEU A 97 4.38 12.70 -13.41
C LEU A 97 3.45 11.75 -14.17
N TRP A 98 2.15 11.71 -13.87
CA TRP A 98 1.22 10.68 -14.31
C TRP A 98 1.14 10.48 -15.84
N GLU A 99 1.24 11.54 -16.59
CA GLU A 99 1.23 11.50 -18.07
C GLU A 99 2.42 10.74 -18.68
N ARG A 100 3.54 10.68 -17.96
CA ARG A 100 4.80 10.09 -18.45
C ARG A 100 5.20 8.84 -17.68
N GLU A 101 4.86 8.80 -16.41
CA GLU A 101 5.27 7.75 -15.47
C GLU A 101 4.08 7.40 -14.56
N PRO A 102 3.85 6.13 -14.24
CA PRO A 102 2.79 5.74 -13.31
C PRO A 102 3.19 6.05 -11.86
N VAL A 103 3.48 7.32 -11.58
CA VAL A 103 3.96 7.81 -10.28
C VAL A 103 2.98 8.82 -9.71
N ILE A 104 2.56 8.60 -8.48
CA ILE A 104 1.72 9.50 -7.70
C ILE A 104 2.58 10.24 -6.68
N THR A 105 2.40 11.54 -6.61
CA THR A 105 3.10 12.44 -5.68
C THR A 105 2.15 13.18 -4.74
N LEU A 106 0.85 13.16 -5.02
CA LEU A 106 -0.17 13.89 -4.27
C LEU A 106 -1.15 12.90 -3.61
N GLY A 107 -1.18 12.87 -2.29
CA GLY A 107 -2.05 11.94 -1.55
C GLY A 107 -3.54 12.07 -1.88
N ARG A 108 -4.00 13.26 -2.30
CA ARG A 108 -5.39 13.49 -2.73
C ARG A 108 -5.80 12.67 -3.97
N SER A 109 -4.84 12.21 -4.77
CA SER A 109 -5.08 11.34 -5.93
C SER A 109 -5.37 9.90 -5.52
N ILE A 110 -5.06 9.54 -4.27
CA ILE A 110 -5.20 8.20 -3.72
C ILE A 110 -6.43 8.15 -2.80
N LYS A 111 -7.30 7.17 -2.99
CA LYS A 111 -8.43 6.88 -2.09
C LYS A 111 -8.08 5.82 -1.06
N LEU A 112 -7.30 4.84 -1.45
CA LEU A 112 -6.93 3.70 -0.61
C LEU A 112 -5.57 3.16 -1.04
N VAL A 113 -4.72 2.84 -0.09
CA VAL A 113 -3.55 1.98 -0.25
C VAL A 113 -3.76 0.70 0.53
N VAL A 114 -3.34 -0.44 -0.02
CA VAL A 114 -3.32 -1.73 0.68
C VAL A 114 -1.93 -2.33 0.58
N GLU A 115 -1.43 -2.78 1.70
CA GLU A 115 -0.19 -3.55 1.81
C GLU A 115 -0.49 -4.91 2.43
N VAL A 116 -0.02 -5.96 1.77
CA VAL A 116 -0.10 -7.34 2.25
C VAL A 116 1.20 -7.68 2.95
N VAL A 117 1.13 -7.94 4.22
CA VAL A 117 2.30 -8.11 5.10
C VAL A 117 3.16 -9.29 4.68
N SER A 118 4.45 -9.03 4.53
CA SER A 118 5.50 -10.01 4.26
C SER A 118 6.49 -10.13 5.43
N SER A 119 7.70 -10.62 5.18
CA SER A 119 8.76 -10.71 6.19
C SER A 119 9.18 -9.36 6.77
N ASN A 120 9.04 -8.27 6.00
CA ASN A 120 9.41 -6.91 6.38
C ASN A 120 8.23 -6.15 7.03
N TRP A 121 7.46 -6.84 7.87
CA TRP A 121 6.25 -6.35 8.51
C TRP A 121 6.42 -5.02 9.28
N GLU A 122 7.61 -4.74 9.81
CA GLU A 122 7.90 -3.49 10.53
C GLU A 122 7.67 -2.27 9.62
N THR A 123 8.04 -2.38 8.36
CA THR A 123 7.86 -1.30 7.39
C THR A 123 6.38 -0.99 7.19
N ASP A 124 5.53 -2.00 7.06
CA ASP A 124 4.09 -1.83 6.81
C ASP A 124 3.36 -1.26 8.04
N TYR A 125 3.77 -1.68 9.26
CA TYR A 125 3.11 -1.28 10.49
C TYR A 125 3.66 0.01 11.12
N ALA A 126 4.84 0.48 10.71
CA ALA A 126 5.46 1.68 11.27
C ALA A 126 5.73 2.72 10.18
N ARG A 127 6.74 2.49 9.34
CA ARG A 127 7.25 3.48 8.41
C ARG A 127 6.21 3.91 7.36
N LYS A 128 5.55 2.97 6.69
CA LYS A 128 4.52 3.29 5.68
C LYS A 128 3.29 3.94 6.31
N VAL A 129 2.95 3.61 7.56
CA VAL A 129 1.88 4.29 8.32
C VAL A 129 2.17 5.78 8.43
N GLU A 130 3.40 6.16 8.80
CA GLU A 130 3.81 7.56 8.91
C GLU A 130 3.91 8.23 7.53
N GLU A 131 4.58 7.61 6.57
CA GLU A 131 4.75 8.13 5.21
C GLU A 131 3.41 8.41 4.52
N TYR A 132 2.45 7.49 4.61
CA TYR A 132 1.14 7.64 3.98
C TYR A 132 0.24 8.64 4.70
N ALA A 133 0.37 8.76 6.03
CA ALA A 133 -0.32 9.79 6.79
C ALA A 133 0.17 11.20 6.41
N LEU A 134 1.50 11.40 6.36
CA LEU A 134 2.11 12.67 5.97
C LEU A 134 1.79 13.07 4.53
N LEU A 135 1.67 12.10 3.61
CA LEU A 135 1.21 12.36 2.24
C LEU A 135 -0.28 12.72 2.17
N GLY A 136 -1.04 12.47 3.24
CA GLY A 136 -2.47 12.75 3.32
C GLY A 136 -3.35 11.68 2.66
N ILE A 137 -2.90 10.43 2.61
CA ILE A 137 -3.69 9.31 2.06
C ILE A 137 -4.83 8.99 3.02
N PRO A 138 -6.10 9.06 2.61
CA PRO A 138 -7.24 8.99 3.53
C PRO A 138 -7.43 7.61 4.15
N LYS A 139 -7.07 6.54 3.44
CA LYS A 139 -7.25 5.15 3.90
C LYS A 139 -6.00 4.33 3.60
N TYR A 140 -5.57 3.56 4.59
CA TYR A 140 -4.50 2.59 4.48
C TYR A 140 -4.92 1.27 5.11
N TRP A 141 -4.82 0.15 4.39
CA TRP A 141 -5.14 -1.17 4.88
C TRP A 141 -3.89 -2.03 4.97
N ILE A 142 -3.67 -2.66 6.13
CA ILE A 142 -2.57 -3.59 6.37
C ILE A 142 -3.16 -4.99 6.52
N VAL A 143 -2.80 -5.89 5.64
CA VAL A 143 -3.38 -7.23 5.55
C VAL A 143 -2.36 -8.28 5.95
N ASP A 144 -2.32 -8.59 7.22
CA ASP A 144 -1.44 -9.61 7.79
C ASP A 144 -2.16 -10.97 7.83
N TYR A 145 -2.21 -11.62 6.70
CA TYR A 145 -2.89 -12.91 6.53
C TYR A 145 -2.19 -14.08 7.24
N ARG A 146 -0.94 -13.90 7.70
CA ARG A 146 -0.13 -14.91 8.39
C ARG A 146 0.06 -14.63 9.87
N GLY A 147 -0.28 -13.44 10.36
CA GLY A 147 -0.03 -13.03 11.73
C GLY A 147 1.45 -12.80 12.04
N LEU A 148 2.20 -12.19 11.09
CA LEU A 148 3.64 -11.94 11.22
C LEU A 148 3.94 -10.71 12.08
N GLY A 149 3.06 -9.72 12.08
CA GLY A 149 3.22 -8.46 12.77
C GLY A 149 3.63 -8.61 14.24
N GLY A 150 4.29 -7.62 14.77
CA GLY A 150 4.65 -7.57 16.20
C GLY A 150 3.43 -7.59 17.11
N VAL A 151 3.56 -8.15 18.32
CA VAL A 151 2.47 -8.24 19.30
C VAL A 151 1.84 -6.87 19.61
N ALA A 152 2.63 -5.81 19.59
CA ALA A 152 2.13 -4.43 19.78
C ALA A 152 1.12 -4.02 18.69
N PHE A 153 1.27 -4.54 17.47
CA PHE A 153 0.42 -4.22 16.33
C PHE A 153 -0.76 -5.16 16.17
N ILE A 154 -0.54 -6.47 16.27
CA ILE A 154 -1.59 -7.46 16.02
C ILE A 154 -2.13 -8.15 17.27
N GLY A 155 -1.59 -7.85 18.46
CA GLY A 155 -2.04 -8.43 19.73
C GLY A 155 -1.50 -9.83 20.00
N LYS A 156 -1.94 -10.42 21.13
CA LYS A 156 -1.56 -11.76 21.58
C LYS A 156 -2.82 -12.59 21.84
N PRO A 157 -2.94 -13.85 21.36
CA PRO A 157 -1.98 -14.52 20.48
C PRO A 157 -1.87 -13.87 19.11
N LYS A 158 -0.72 -14.02 18.45
CA LYS A 158 -0.55 -13.59 17.07
C LYS A 158 -1.47 -14.42 16.17
N GLN A 159 -2.20 -13.75 15.28
CA GLN A 159 -3.13 -14.39 14.36
C GLN A 159 -3.37 -13.50 13.15
N PRO A 160 -3.93 -14.03 12.05
CA PRO A 160 -4.31 -13.23 10.89
C PRO A 160 -5.10 -11.99 11.30
N THR A 161 -4.68 -10.84 10.78
CA THR A 161 -5.22 -9.53 11.17
C THR A 161 -5.35 -8.64 9.95
N PHE A 162 -6.51 -8.03 9.82
CA PHE A 162 -6.73 -6.93 8.89
C PHE A 162 -6.81 -5.63 9.70
N THR A 163 -5.93 -4.69 9.42
CA THR A 163 -5.91 -3.37 10.08
C THR A 163 -6.38 -2.32 9.09
N ALA A 164 -7.53 -1.71 9.36
CA ALA A 164 -8.04 -0.58 8.60
C ALA A 164 -7.62 0.71 9.28
N CYS A 165 -6.79 1.49 8.60
CA CYS A 165 -6.33 2.80 9.04
C CYS A 165 -7.15 3.88 8.34
N GLN A 166 -7.64 4.85 9.09
CA GLN A 166 -8.30 6.05 8.61
C GLN A 166 -7.56 7.28 9.05
N LEU A 167 -7.20 8.14 8.11
CA LEU A 167 -6.57 9.42 8.42
C LEU A 167 -7.59 10.33 9.12
N VAL A 168 -7.19 10.84 10.29
CA VAL A 168 -7.92 11.84 11.06
C VAL A 168 -6.90 12.91 11.41
N GLU A 169 -7.11 14.11 10.93
CA GLU A 169 -6.08 15.16 10.95
C GLU A 169 -4.79 14.66 10.28
N ASP A 170 -3.70 14.51 11.02
CA ASP A 170 -2.38 14.12 10.49
C ASP A 170 -1.96 12.70 10.93
N THR A 171 -2.86 11.92 11.52
CA THR A 171 -2.55 10.58 12.03
C THR A 171 -3.61 9.56 11.69
N TYR A 172 -3.21 8.27 11.64
CA TYR A 172 -4.16 7.19 11.42
C TYR A 172 -4.78 6.69 12.72
N THR A 173 -6.11 6.71 12.78
CA THR A 173 -6.87 5.84 13.69
C THR A 173 -6.93 4.44 13.08
N GLN A 174 -6.86 3.40 13.91
CA GLN A 174 -6.77 2.02 13.46
C GLN A 174 -7.91 1.18 14.03
N GLN A 175 -8.55 0.39 13.16
CA GLN A 175 -9.50 -0.65 13.55
C GLN A 175 -8.98 -2.00 13.07
N LYS A 176 -8.95 -3.00 13.95
CA LYS A 176 -8.45 -4.35 13.66
C LYS A 176 -9.60 -5.33 13.53
N TYR A 177 -9.52 -6.17 12.50
CA TYR A 177 -10.47 -7.24 12.24
C TYR A 177 -9.75 -8.59 12.22
N ARG A 178 -10.45 -9.61 12.68
CA ARG A 178 -10.00 -11.00 12.75
C ARG A 178 -10.80 -11.87 11.78
N LEU A 179 -10.44 -13.14 11.71
CA LEU A 179 -11.25 -14.14 10.99
C LEU A 179 -12.70 -14.10 11.48
N ASN A 180 -13.63 -14.37 10.58
CA ASN A 180 -15.07 -14.34 10.80
C ASN A 180 -15.68 -12.95 11.13
N GLN A 181 -14.92 -11.86 11.00
CA GLN A 181 -15.41 -10.49 11.17
C GLN A 181 -15.59 -9.80 9.82
N SER A 182 -16.71 -9.11 9.66
CA SER A 182 -16.93 -8.23 8.51
C SER A 182 -16.10 -6.96 8.65
N ILE A 183 -15.38 -6.61 7.59
CA ILE A 183 -14.55 -5.40 7.53
C ILE A 183 -15.45 -4.25 7.08
N ASN A 184 -15.59 -3.25 7.94
CA ASN A 184 -16.39 -2.07 7.64
C ASN A 184 -15.47 -0.91 7.23
N SER A 185 -15.73 -0.32 6.07
CA SER A 185 -14.99 0.85 5.60
C SER A 185 -15.94 1.98 5.23
N PRO A 186 -15.84 3.14 5.89
CA PRO A 186 -16.64 4.30 5.48
C PRO A 186 -16.39 4.77 4.05
N LEU A 187 -15.23 4.44 3.48
CA LEU A 187 -14.91 4.73 2.07
C LEU A 187 -15.69 3.81 1.10
N LEU A 188 -15.92 2.58 1.50
CA LEU A 188 -16.55 1.52 0.70
C LEU A 188 -17.68 0.87 1.52
N PRO A 189 -18.78 1.61 1.80
CA PRO A 189 -19.73 1.26 2.86
C PRO A 189 -20.54 -0.02 2.59
N SER A 190 -20.78 -0.37 1.34
CA SER A 190 -21.50 -1.60 0.95
C SER A 190 -20.58 -2.74 0.54
N LEU A 191 -19.26 -2.57 0.63
CA LEU A 191 -18.31 -3.63 0.35
C LEU A 191 -18.42 -4.74 1.39
N GLN A 192 -18.83 -5.93 0.95
CA GLN A 192 -18.87 -7.13 1.79
C GLN A 192 -17.51 -7.81 1.74
N LEU A 193 -16.66 -7.55 2.73
CA LEU A 193 -15.31 -8.09 2.81
C LEU A 193 -15.04 -8.73 4.17
N ARG A 194 -14.45 -9.90 4.17
CA ARG A 194 -13.88 -10.56 5.35
C ARG A 194 -12.47 -11.03 5.05
N LEU A 195 -11.61 -11.08 6.07
CA LEU A 195 -10.26 -11.60 5.92
C LEU A 195 -10.27 -13.05 5.38
N ASP A 196 -11.26 -13.84 5.80
CA ASP A 196 -11.45 -15.23 5.35
C ASP A 196 -11.59 -15.37 3.83
N ASP A 197 -12.23 -14.41 3.17
CA ASP A 197 -12.56 -14.47 1.75
C ASP A 197 -11.31 -14.30 0.86
N ILE A 198 -10.27 -13.69 1.41
CA ILE A 198 -9.03 -13.37 0.69
C ILE A 198 -7.86 -14.29 1.03
N LEU A 199 -7.98 -15.14 2.06
CA LEU A 199 -6.91 -16.08 2.39
C LEU A 199 -6.55 -17.01 1.21
N PRO A 200 -5.28 -17.41 1.06
CA PRO A 200 -4.87 -18.50 0.19
C PRO A 200 -5.60 -19.80 0.60
N ARG A 201 -6.00 -20.60 -0.37
CA ARG A 201 -6.62 -21.93 -0.15
C ARG A 201 -5.56 -22.99 -0.11
#